data_436f8d2f1b1249dba90d548f41de0083
#
_entry.id   436f8d2f1b1249dba90d548f41de0083
#
_cell.length_a   1.000
_cell.length_b   1.000
_cell.length_c   1.000
_cell.angle_alpha   90.00
_cell.angle_beta   90.00
_cell.angle_gamma   90.00
#
_symmetry.space_group_name_H-M   'P 1'
#
loop_
_entity.id
_entity.type
_entity.pdbx_description
1 polymer ?
#
loop_
_entity_poly.entity_id
_entity_poly.type
_entity_poly.pdbx_seq_one_letter_code
_entity_poly.pdbx_strand_id
1 'polypeptide(L)'
;MDIQLKRGLLEVCVLAAIKNQDSYGYQIIKDMKPYAEISESTLYPILRRLEASEMLAVRSVEYAGRLRKYYHITQTGIDRISAFKKEWQEILSIYQFVVKEDNINE
;
A
#
# COMPACT_ATOMS: atom_id res chain seq x y z
N MET A 1 0.37 16.03 -5.57
CA MET A 1 -0.52 15.27 -4.65
C MET A 1 -0.18 15.64 -3.21
N ASP A 2 -1.18 15.80 -2.38
CA ASP A 2 -0.99 16.05 -0.97
C ASP A 2 -0.13 14.97 -0.31
N ILE A 3 0.82 15.36 0.55
CA ILE A 3 1.76 14.44 1.19
C ILE A 3 1.04 13.39 2.04
N GLN A 4 0.04 13.82 2.81
CA GLN A 4 -0.71 12.90 3.68
C GLN A 4 -1.52 11.90 2.87
N LEU A 5 -2.14 12.36 1.79
CA LEU A 5 -2.89 11.50 0.88
C LEU A 5 -1.96 10.48 0.24
N LYS A 6 -0.83 10.92 -0.28
CA LYS A 6 0.15 10.03 -0.93
C LYS A 6 0.66 8.97 0.04
N ARG A 7 0.94 9.36 1.29
CA ARG A 7 1.39 8.43 2.32
C ARG A 7 0.37 7.33 2.57
N GLY A 8 -0.91 7.68 2.70
CA GLY A 8 -1.97 6.70 2.89
C GLY A 8 -2.13 5.78 1.72
N LEU A 9 -2.03 6.30 0.51
CA LEU A 9 -2.09 5.48 -0.72
C LEU A 9 -0.93 4.50 -0.80
N LEU A 10 0.29 4.93 -0.47
CA LEU A 10 1.46 4.06 -0.49
C LEU A 10 1.37 2.96 0.57
N GLU A 11 0.82 3.26 1.74
CA GLU A 11 0.61 2.26 2.79
C GLU A 11 -0.31 1.15 2.31
N VAL A 12 -1.41 1.49 1.64
CA VAL A 12 -2.33 0.48 1.08
C VAL A 12 -1.67 -0.30 -0.05
N CYS A 13 -0.85 0.35 -0.88
CA CYS A 13 -0.09 -0.35 -1.91
C CYS A 13 0.84 -1.41 -1.32
N VAL A 14 1.54 -1.07 -0.23
CA VAL A 14 2.43 -2.01 0.45
C VAL A 14 1.64 -3.19 1.01
N LEU A 15 0.49 -2.93 1.64
CA LEU A 15 -0.38 -4.00 2.13
C LEU A 15 -0.87 -4.89 1.00
N ALA A 16 -1.24 -4.30 -0.14
CA ALA A 16 -1.68 -5.07 -1.30
C ALA A 16 -0.56 -5.96 -1.84
N ALA A 17 0.68 -5.49 -1.80
CA ALA A 17 1.84 -6.25 -2.28
C ALA A 17 2.08 -7.53 -1.48
N ILE A 18 1.63 -7.57 -0.21
CA ILE A 18 1.82 -8.74 0.66
C ILE A 18 0.50 -9.48 0.93
N LYS A 19 -0.60 -9.09 0.26
CA LYS A 19 -1.93 -9.65 0.55
C LYS A 19 -2.04 -11.13 0.24
N ASN A 20 -1.53 -11.56 -0.90
CA ASN A 20 -1.71 -12.93 -1.37
C ASN A 20 -0.59 -13.87 -0.98
N GLN A 21 0.56 -13.33 -0.63
CA GLN A 21 1.70 -14.11 -0.12
C GLN A 21 2.68 -13.18 0.59
N ASP A 22 3.42 -13.75 1.51
CA ASP A 22 4.46 -13.01 2.22
C ASP A 22 5.50 -12.49 1.23
N SER A 23 6.09 -11.35 1.54
CA SER A 23 7.05 -10.72 0.65
C SER A 23 8.15 -10.03 1.45
N TYR A 24 9.15 -9.52 0.78
CA TYR A 24 10.27 -8.81 1.38
C TYR A 24 10.50 -7.50 0.64
N GLY A 25 11.28 -6.59 1.25
CA GLY A 25 11.40 -5.21 0.78
C GLY A 25 11.70 -5.06 -0.70
N TYR A 26 12.71 -5.75 -1.20
CA TYR A 26 13.07 -5.67 -2.62
C TYR A 26 11.93 -6.09 -3.54
N GLN A 27 11.26 -7.20 -3.19
CA GLN A 27 10.14 -7.69 -4.00
C GLN A 27 8.96 -6.73 -3.98
N ILE A 28 8.68 -6.15 -2.81
CA ILE A 28 7.59 -5.16 -2.67
C ILE A 28 7.84 -3.96 -3.60
N ILE A 29 9.05 -3.42 -3.59
CA ILE A 29 9.43 -2.30 -4.46
C ILE A 29 9.25 -2.68 -5.94
N LYS A 30 9.70 -3.88 -6.29
CA LYS A 30 9.61 -4.38 -7.66
C LYS A 30 8.16 -4.52 -8.12
N ASP A 31 7.30 -5.07 -7.26
CA ASP A 31 5.89 -5.27 -7.59
C ASP A 31 5.12 -3.95 -7.70
N MET A 32 5.50 -2.96 -6.91
CA MET A 32 4.86 -1.66 -6.93
C MET A 32 5.30 -0.78 -8.11
N LYS A 33 6.49 -1.03 -8.64
CA LYS A 33 7.14 -0.15 -9.61
C LYS A 33 6.27 0.28 -10.80
N PRO A 34 5.47 -0.60 -11.43
CA PRO A 34 4.60 -0.18 -12.55
C PRO A 34 3.53 0.83 -12.16
N TYR A 35 3.20 0.93 -10.88
CA TYR A 35 2.12 1.78 -10.38
C TYR A 35 2.64 2.96 -9.55
N ALA A 36 3.64 2.72 -8.72
CA ALA A 36 4.21 3.75 -7.84
C ALA A 36 5.67 3.38 -7.57
N GLU A 37 6.58 4.21 -8.07
CA GLU A 37 8.00 3.99 -7.85
C GLU A 37 8.42 4.58 -6.52
N ILE A 38 8.99 3.75 -5.63
CA ILE A 38 9.49 4.17 -4.34
C ILE A 38 10.88 3.61 -4.08
N SER A 39 11.63 4.30 -3.24
CA SER A 39 12.95 3.85 -2.80
C SER A 39 12.84 3.05 -1.50
N GLU A 40 13.94 2.40 -1.12
CA GLU A 40 14.02 1.74 0.18
C GLU A 40 13.83 2.72 1.32
N SER A 41 14.38 3.94 1.19
CA SER A 41 14.25 4.94 2.24
C SER A 41 12.80 5.40 2.44
N THR A 42 11.95 5.26 1.44
CA THR A 42 10.51 5.52 1.56
C THR A 42 9.78 4.30 2.09
N LEU A 43 10.15 3.10 1.65
CA LEU A 43 9.46 1.87 2.00
C LEU A 43 9.60 1.51 3.48
N TYR A 44 10.82 1.51 4.02
CA TYR A 44 11.05 0.99 5.37
C TYR A 44 10.31 1.75 6.47
N PRO A 45 10.19 3.08 6.43
CA PRO A 45 9.33 3.77 7.38
C PRO A 45 7.87 3.37 7.30
N ILE A 46 7.37 3.10 6.09
CA ILE A 46 6.00 2.63 5.88
C ILE A 46 5.81 1.26 6.55
N LEU A 47 6.74 0.34 6.31
CA LEU A 47 6.68 -1.00 6.90
C LEU A 47 6.69 -0.94 8.43
N ARG A 48 7.50 -0.06 9.01
CA ARG A 48 7.55 0.11 10.48
C ARG A 48 6.23 0.64 11.04
N ARG A 49 5.61 1.59 10.35
CA ARG A 49 4.31 2.12 10.78
C ARG A 49 3.20 1.07 10.70
N LEU A 50 3.21 0.28 9.63
CA LEU A 50 2.22 -0.78 9.46
C LEU A 50 2.40 -1.88 10.50
N GLU A 51 3.63 -2.20 10.85
CA GLU A 51 3.91 -3.16 11.93
C GLU A 51 3.42 -2.62 13.27
N ALA A 52 3.71 -1.35 13.57
CA ALA A 52 3.28 -0.71 14.82
C ALA A 52 1.75 -0.66 14.93
N SER A 53 1.05 -0.55 13.81
CA SER A 53 -0.43 -0.57 13.76
C SER A 53 -0.99 -1.98 13.66
N GLU A 54 -0.15 -2.99 13.74
CA GLU A 54 -0.52 -4.40 13.67
C GLU A 54 -1.23 -4.79 12.37
N MET A 55 -0.95 -4.06 11.29
CA MET A 55 -1.49 -4.37 9.96
C MET A 55 -0.64 -5.38 9.22
N LEU A 56 0.59 -5.59 9.67
CA LEU A 56 1.46 -6.66 9.19
C LEU A 56 2.31 -7.18 10.34
N ALA A 57 2.83 -8.40 10.15
CA ALA A 57 3.77 -9.03 11.06
C ALA A 57 5.06 -9.32 10.30
N VAL A 58 6.17 -9.33 11.03
CA VAL A 58 7.50 -9.52 10.45
C VAL A 58 8.11 -10.81 10.98
N ARG A 59 8.72 -11.59 10.09
CA ARG A 59 9.55 -12.73 10.49
C ARG A 59 10.88 -12.65 9.75
N SER A 60 11.93 -13.13 10.38
CA SER A 60 13.26 -13.19 9.78
C SER A 60 13.54 -14.61 9.31
N VAL A 61 14.07 -14.74 8.12
CA VAL A 61 14.43 -16.04 7.53
C VAL A 61 15.87 -15.93 7.03
N GLU A 62 16.68 -16.95 7.30
CA GLU A 62 18.03 -17.00 6.77
C GLU A 62 18.00 -17.35 5.29
N TYR A 63 18.67 -16.52 4.50
CA TYR A 63 18.78 -16.71 3.06
C TYR A 63 20.21 -16.36 2.63
N ALA A 64 20.91 -17.31 2.04
CA ALA A 64 22.28 -17.14 1.56
C ALA A 64 23.21 -16.55 2.64
N GLY A 65 23.10 -17.01 3.88
CA GLY A 65 23.94 -16.58 5.01
C GLY A 65 23.54 -15.25 5.62
N ARG A 66 22.43 -14.65 5.21
CA ARG A 66 21.92 -13.39 5.74
C ARG A 66 20.49 -13.55 6.24
N LEU A 67 20.10 -12.70 7.21
CA LEU A 67 18.72 -12.65 7.64
C LEU A 67 17.94 -11.75 6.68
N ARG A 68 16.84 -12.29 6.15
CA ARG A 68 15.91 -11.56 5.30
C ARG A 68 14.59 -11.42 6.06
N LYS A 69 14.07 -10.20 6.12
CA LYS A 69 12.76 -9.96 6.77
C LYS A 69 11.65 -10.19 5.76
N TYR A 70 10.69 -11.01 6.14
CA TYR A 70 9.46 -11.24 5.39
C TYR A 70 8.29 -10.62 6.13
N TYR A 71 7.39 -10.05 5.35
CA TYR A 71 6.22 -9.32 5.85
C TYR A 71 4.96 -10.09 5.50
N HIS A 72 4.11 -10.28 6.50
CA HIS A 72 2.87 -11.04 6.38
C HIS A 72 1.71 -10.12 6.76
N ILE A 73 0.66 -10.06 5.93
CA ILE A 73 -0.51 -9.23 6.22
C ILE A 73 -1.34 -9.88 7.34
N THR A 74 -1.84 -9.04 8.24
CA THR A 74 -2.77 -9.47 9.29
C THR A 74 -4.22 -9.23 8.85
N GLN A 75 -5.18 -9.70 9.64
CA GLN A 75 -6.58 -9.41 9.37
C GLN A 75 -6.84 -7.90 9.39
N THR A 76 -6.21 -7.17 10.33
CA THR A 76 -6.32 -5.71 10.39
C THR A 76 -5.83 -5.07 9.08
N GLY A 77 -4.76 -5.59 8.50
CA GLY A 77 -4.27 -5.11 7.20
C GLY A 77 -5.24 -5.40 6.07
N ILE A 78 -5.83 -6.58 6.05
CA ILE A 78 -6.84 -6.95 5.05
C ILE A 78 -8.05 -6.03 5.16
N ASP A 79 -8.50 -5.75 6.38
CA ASP A 79 -9.63 -4.85 6.63
C ASP A 79 -9.32 -3.43 6.14
N ARG A 80 -8.07 -2.98 6.29
CA ARG A 80 -7.64 -1.66 5.80
C ARG A 80 -7.75 -1.58 4.28
N ILE A 81 -7.37 -2.65 3.56
CA ILE A 81 -7.50 -2.69 2.10
C ILE A 81 -8.99 -2.63 1.71
N SER A 82 -9.85 -3.38 2.40
CA SER A 82 -11.28 -3.38 2.12
C SER A 82 -11.91 -2.01 2.34
N ALA A 83 -11.54 -1.34 3.43
CA ALA A 83 -12.01 0.01 3.72
C ALA A 83 -11.57 1.00 2.64
N PHE A 84 -10.33 0.88 2.17
CA PHE A 84 -9.80 1.70 1.09
C PHE A 84 -10.60 1.55 -0.20
N LYS A 85 -10.91 0.32 -0.57
CA LYS A 85 -11.69 0.05 -1.80
C LYS A 85 -13.06 0.69 -1.74
N LYS A 86 -13.72 0.61 -0.59
CA LYS A 86 -15.04 1.18 -0.38
C LYS A 86 -15.00 2.70 -0.45
N GLU A 87 -14.04 3.30 0.22
CA GLU A 87 -13.83 4.75 0.25
C GLU A 87 -13.55 5.29 -1.15
N TRP A 88 -12.71 4.60 -1.91
CA TRP A 88 -12.34 5.02 -3.25
C TRP A 88 -13.52 4.96 -4.23
N GLN A 89 -14.44 4.02 -4.05
CA GLN A 89 -15.64 3.97 -4.88
C GLN A 89 -16.51 5.22 -4.68
N GLU A 90 -16.60 5.71 -3.45
CA GLU A 90 -17.31 6.95 -3.17
C GLU A 90 -16.61 8.14 -3.82
N ILE A 91 -15.29 8.19 -3.75
CA ILE A 91 -14.48 9.24 -4.38
C ILE A 91 -14.69 9.22 -5.90
N LEU A 92 -14.70 8.03 -6.50
CA LEU A 92 -14.92 7.89 -7.95
C LEU A 92 -16.29 8.42 -8.37
N SER A 93 -17.33 8.17 -7.59
CA SER A 93 -18.67 8.70 -7.87
C SER A 93 -18.68 10.23 -7.89
N ILE A 94 -18.02 10.83 -6.93
CA ILE A 94 -17.90 12.28 -6.85
C ILE A 94 -17.08 12.81 -8.03
N TYR A 95 -15.98 12.15 -8.35
CA TYR A 95 -15.13 12.50 -9.48
C TYR A 95 -15.93 12.48 -10.79
N GLN A 96 -16.76 11.46 -10.99
CA GLN A 96 -17.59 11.33 -12.20
C GLN A 96 -18.58 12.48 -12.31
N PHE A 97 -19.15 12.94 -11.20
CA PHE A 97 -20.02 14.10 -11.20
C PHE A 97 -19.26 15.36 -11.63
N VAL A 98 -18.08 15.58 -11.07
CA VAL A 98 -17.24 16.74 -11.39
C VAL A 98 -16.89 16.76 -12.88
N VAL A 99 -16.49 15.63 -13.42
CA VAL A 99 -16.14 15.51 -14.85
C VAL A 99 -17.35 15.75 -15.74
N LYS A 100 -18.52 15.26 -15.33
CA LYS A 100 -19.77 15.46 -16.09
C LYS A 100 -20.12 16.95 -16.16
N GLU A 101 -19.97 17.69 -15.08
CA GLU A 101 -20.25 19.12 -15.04
C GLU A 101 -19.31 19.90 -15.98
N ASP A 102 -18.05 19.50 -16.05
CA ASP A 102 -17.09 20.10 -16.97
C ASP A 102 -17.53 19.90 -18.43
N ASN A 103 -18.06 18.74 -18.76
CA ASN A 103 -18.52 18.42 -20.13
C ASN A 103 -19.78 19.21 -20.51
N ILE A 104 -20.64 19.52 -19.57
CA ILE A 104 -21.85 20.29 -19.83
C ILE A 104 -21.51 21.72 -20.21
N ASN A 105 -20.42 22.26 -19.78
CA ASN A 105 -20.00 23.64 -20.04
C ASN A 105 -19.31 23.80 -21.38
N GLU A 106 -19.12 22.73 -22.11
CA GLU A 106 -18.57 22.73 -23.45
C GLU A 106 -19.71 22.84 -24.51
#